data_77b0e549f01495c7269eb0f4aea0a10f
#
_entry.id   77b0e549f01495c7269eb0f4aea0a10f
#
_cell.length_a   1.000
_cell.length_b   1.000
_cell.length_c   1.000
_cell.angle_alpha   90.00
_cell.angle_beta   90.00
_cell.angle_gamma   90.00
#
_symmetry.space_group_name_H-M   'P 1'
#
loop_
_entity.id
_entity.type
_entity.pdbx_description
1 polymer ?
#
loop_
_entity_poly.entity_id
_entity_poly.type
_entity_poly.pdbx_seq_one_letter_code
_entity_poly.pdbx_strand_id
1 'polypeptide(L)'
;MDWRSFELRPRGAPPIDPAYLARIQAARPQLYARAKNDYGEEMNAGPFGIDTRPALIGAKFAEAQGLGPAYHAALMDAYWRKARNIEDRGVLAELAAGIGLNPDEFAATLFDPALDAAVSQDIAQAQAYGLTGVPALVFNNKYLIPGAQPYAALARAVEQIRDQV
;
A
#
# COMPACT_ATOMS: atom_id res chain seq x y z
N MET A 1 -6.43 11.67 6.10
CA MET A 1 -5.32 10.69 6.20
C MET A 1 -4.54 10.79 4.90
N ASP A 2 -3.23 10.98 5.00
CA ASP A 2 -2.35 11.06 3.83
C ASP A 2 -1.65 9.70 3.67
N TRP A 3 -1.89 9.05 2.55
CA TRP A 3 -1.20 7.81 2.21
C TRP A 3 0.21 8.13 1.72
N ARG A 4 1.20 7.36 2.19
CA ARG A 4 2.59 7.51 1.79
C ARG A 4 3.09 6.22 1.17
N SER A 5 3.96 6.35 0.18
CA SER A 5 4.55 5.23 -0.52
C SER A 5 5.56 4.49 0.34
N PHE A 6 5.50 3.15 0.33
CA PHE A 6 6.49 2.30 0.98
C PHE A 6 6.72 1.04 0.15
N GLU A 7 7.97 0.71 -0.11
CA GLU A 7 8.36 -0.52 -0.80
C GLU A 7 8.92 -1.53 0.21
N LEU A 8 8.18 -2.63 0.45
CA LEU A 8 8.70 -3.75 1.24
C LEU A 8 9.86 -4.46 0.52
N ARG A 9 9.86 -4.42 -0.80
CA ARG A 9 10.86 -5.01 -1.67
C ARG A 9 11.16 -4.07 -2.83
N PRO A 10 12.15 -3.19 -2.69
CA PRO A 10 12.55 -2.30 -3.78
C PRO A 10 13.12 -3.10 -4.96
N ARG A 11 13.08 -2.51 -6.14
CA ARG A 11 13.68 -3.09 -7.35
C ARG A 11 15.15 -3.43 -7.09
N GLY A 12 15.57 -4.62 -7.49
CA GLY A 12 16.93 -5.13 -7.24
C GLY A 12 17.12 -5.76 -5.86
N ALA A 13 16.08 -5.86 -5.03
CA ALA A 13 16.17 -6.66 -3.81
C ALA A 13 16.54 -8.12 -4.11
N PRO A 14 17.30 -8.78 -3.22
CA PRO A 14 17.68 -10.19 -3.42
C PRO A 14 16.43 -11.07 -3.59
N PRO A 15 16.56 -12.22 -4.29
CA PRO A 15 15.47 -13.18 -4.42
C PRO A 15 14.86 -13.53 -3.06
N ILE A 16 13.55 -13.80 -3.04
CA ILE A 16 12.89 -14.21 -1.80
C ILE A 16 13.41 -15.60 -1.41
N ASP A 17 13.84 -15.73 -0.17
CA ASP A 17 14.20 -17.03 0.39
C ASP A 17 13.02 -18.01 0.24
N PRO A 18 13.20 -19.17 -0.38
CA PRO A 18 12.15 -20.18 -0.57
C PRO A 18 11.48 -20.62 0.75
N ALA A 19 12.25 -20.72 1.83
CA ALA A 19 11.72 -21.07 3.15
C ALA A 19 10.82 -19.96 3.71
N TYR A 20 11.20 -18.69 3.49
CA TYR A 20 10.36 -17.56 3.85
C TYR A 20 9.07 -17.53 3.03
N LEU A 21 9.14 -17.75 1.71
CA LEU A 21 7.98 -17.83 0.84
C LEU A 21 7.01 -18.94 1.28
N ALA A 22 7.53 -20.13 1.55
CA ALA A 22 6.73 -21.26 2.04
C ALA A 22 6.02 -20.94 3.36
N ARG A 23 6.69 -20.25 4.29
CA ARG A 23 6.10 -19.78 5.56
C ARG A 23 4.97 -18.79 5.34
N ILE A 24 5.14 -17.82 4.44
CA ILE A 24 4.09 -16.86 4.10
C ILE A 24 2.88 -17.57 3.48
N GLN A 25 3.11 -18.49 2.56
CA GLN A 25 2.04 -19.27 1.94
C GLN A 25 1.27 -20.12 2.95
N ALA A 26 1.98 -20.76 3.88
CA ALA A 26 1.36 -21.53 4.95
C ALA A 26 0.54 -20.69 5.94
N ALA A 27 0.92 -19.41 6.14
CA ALA A 27 0.21 -18.49 7.02
C ALA A 27 -1.04 -17.85 6.37
N ARG A 28 -1.14 -17.82 5.03
CA ARG A 28 -2.26 -17.19 4.31
C ARG A 28 -3.65 -17.68 4.74
N PRO A 29 -3.91 -18.98 4.90
CA PRO A 29 -5.25 -19.44 5.33
C PRO A 29 -5.68 -18.87 6.68
N GLN A 30 -4.76 -18.74 7.64
CA GLN A 30 -5.05 -18.13 8.94
C GLN A 30 -5.34 -16.64 8.83
N LEU A 31 -4.59 -15.92 7.99
CA LEU A 31 -4.84 -14.51 7.69
C LEU A 31 -6.25 -14.32 7.09
N TYR A 32 -6.63 -15.15 6.12
CA TYR A 32 -7.93 -15.07 5.45
C TYR A 32 -9.08 -15.41 6.39
N ALA A 33 -8.90 -16.47 7.21
CA ALA A 33 -9.88 -16.82 8.23
C ALA A 33 -10.10 -15.69 9.24
N ARG A 34 -9.01 -15.04 9.69
CA ARG A 34 -9.08 -13.88 10.58
C ARG A 34 -9.77 -12.70 9.91
N ALA A 35 -9.43 -12.37 8.67
CA ALA A 35 -10.08 -11.28 7.93
C ALA A 35 -11.60 -11.50 7.83
N LYS A 36 -12.01 -12.73 7.53
CA LYS A 36 -13.44 -13.10 7.45
C LYS A 36 -14.13 -13.05 8.80
N ASN A 37 -13.54 -13.64 9.84
CA ASN A 37 -14.18 -13.78 11.15
C ASN A 37 -14.24 -12.45 11.92
N ASP A 38 -13.18 -11.65 11.88
CA ASP A 38 -13.07 -10.43 12.68
C ASP A 38 -13.64 -9.20 11.98
N TYR A 39 -13.63 -9.20 10.61
CA TYR A 39 -13.95 -8.01 9.81
C TYR A 39 -15.00 -8.26 8.71
N GLY A 40 -15.43 -9.51 8.48
CA GLY A 40 -16.34 -9.86 7.40
C GLY A 40 -15.72 -9.79 6.00
N GLU A 41 -14.39 -9.70 5.91
CA GLU A 41 -13.66 -9.49 4.66
C GLU A 41 -13.21 -10.81 4.03
N GLU A 42 -13.59 -11.04 2.78
CA GLU A 42 -13.10 -12.16 1.99
C GLU A 42 -11.82 -11.75 1.25
N MET A 43 -10.74 -12.50 1.51
CA MET A 43 -9.43 -12.25 0.92
C MET A 43 -9.06 -13.30 -0.11
N ASN A 44 -8.53 -12.83 -1.24
CA ASN A 44 -7.90 -13.65 -2.28
C ASN A 44 -6.72 -12.84 -2.85
N ALA A 45 -5.58 -12.89 -2.16
CA ALA A 45 -4.44 -12.06 -2.49
C ALA A 45 -3.79 -12.40 -3.83
N GLY A 46 -3.36 -11.37 -4.54
CA GLY A 46 -2.58 -11.45 -5.76
C GLY A 46 -1.20 -12.09 -5.57
N PRO A 47 -0.38 -12.12 -6.62
CA PRO A 47 0.94 -12.74 -6.61
C PRO A 47 1.86 -12.05 -5.60
N PHE A 48 2.70 -12.86 -4.93
CA PHE A 48 3.65 -12.38 -3.94
C PHE A 48 4.99 -11.99 -4.58
N GLY A 49 5.62 -10.94 -4.05
CA GLY A 49 6.97 -10.54 -4.46
C GLY A 49 7.05 -9.73 -5.75
N ILE A 50 5.94 -9.13 -6.16
CA ILE A 50 5.83 -8.27 -7.33
C ILE A 50 6.49 -6.90 -7.12
N ASP A 51 6.88 -6.24 -8.22
CA ASP A 51 7.31 -4.83 -8.21
C ASP A 51 6.09 -3.90 -8.08
N THR A 52 5.94 -3.26 -6.94
CA THR A 52 4.83 -2.34 -6.68
C THR A 52 5.13 -0.90 -7.08
N ARG A 53 6.35 -0.59 -7.56
CA ARG A 53 6.75 0.77 -7.91
C ARG A 53 5.80 1.45 -8.91
N PRO A 54 5.36 0.81 -10.01
CA PRO A 54 4.41 1.41 -10.94
C PRO A 54 3.06 1.76 -10.27
N ALA A 55 2.56 0.90 -9.38
CA ALA A 55 1.33 1.18 -8.64
C ALA A 55 1.46 2.39 -7.71
N LEU A 56 2.64 2.57 -7.07
CA LEU A 56 2.93 3.72 -6.21
C LEU A 56 3.07 5.02 -7.02
N ILE A 57 3.68 4.98 -8.21
CA ILE A 57 3.74 6.11 -9.15
C ILE A 57 2.33 6.51 -9.58
N GLY A 58 1.49 5.54 -9.97
CA GLY A 58 0.09 5.77 -10.30
C GLY A 58 -0.71 6.38 -9.15
N ALA A 59 -0.40 6.02 -7.90
CA ALA A 59 -1.02 6.62 -6.73
C ALA A 59 -0.67 8.13 -6.62
N LYS A 60 0.57 8.53 -6.89
CA LYS A 60 0.98 9.94 -6.89
C LYS A 60 0.25 10.75 -7.98
N PHE A 61 0.06 10.17 -9.16
CA PHE A 61 -0.75 10.79 -10.20
C PHE A 61 -2.21 10.95 -9.76
N ALA A 62 -2.83 9.88 -9.23
CA ALA A 62 -4.20 9.93 -8.76
C ALA A 62 -4.40 10.94 -7.60
N GLU A 63 -3.42 11.07 -6.70
CA GLU A 63 -3.41 12.10 -5.66
C GLU A 63 -3.45 13.50 -6.25
N ALA A 64 -2.61 13.78 -7.26
CA ALA A 64 -2.57 15.07 -7.95
C ALA A 64 -3.90 15.41 -8.66
N GLN A 65 -4.68 14.40 -9.07
CA GLN A 65 -6.01 14.53 -9.67
C GLN A 65 -7.15 14.55 -8.64
N GLY A 66 -6.84 14.51 -7.33
CA GLY A 66 -7.85 14.46 -6.26
C GLY A 66 -8.54 13.09 -6.10
N LEU A 67 -8.05 12.06 -6.79
CA LEU A 67 -8.59 10.70 -6.79
C LEU A 67 -7.74 9.67 -6.02
N GLY A 68 -6.77 10.15 -5.22
CA GLY A 68 -5.88 9.29 -4.44
C GLY A 68 -6.60 8.24 -3.59
N PRO A 69 -7.59 8.60 -2.75
CA PRO A 69 -8.34 7.62 -1.96
C PRO A 69 -9.07 6.58 -2.80
N ALA A 70 -9.65 6.98 -3.94
CA ALA A 70 -10.35 6.07 -4.85
C ALA A 70 -9.39 5.07 -5.51
N TYR A 71 -8.21 5.55 -5.96
CA TYR A 71 -7.20 4.69 -6.55
C TYR A 71 -6.62 3.70 -5.52
N HIS A 72 -6.34 4.17 -4.31
CA HIS A 72 -5.89 3.31 -3.22
C HIS A 72 -6.90 2.18 -2.93
N ALA A 73 -8.20 2.52 -2.81
CA ALA A 73 -9.24 1.52 -2.60
C ALA A 73 -9.32 0.51 -3.76
N ALA A 74 -9.23 0.98 -5.01
CA ALA A 74 -9.23 0.11 -6.19
C ALA A 74 -8.03 -0.84 -6.23
N LEU A 75 -6.82 -0.37 -5.86
CA LEU A 75 -5.62 -1.21 -5.74
C LEU A 75 -5.77 -2.28 -4.66
N MET A 76 -6.27 -1.91 -3.47
CA MET A 76 -6.47 -2.85 -2.38
C MET A 76 -7.49 -3.93 -2.76
N ASP A 77 -8.61 -3.56 -3.37
CA ASP A 77 -9.62 -4.49 -3.86
C ASP A 77 -9.07 -5.43 -4.95
N ALA A 78 -8.36 -4.87 -5.93
CA ALA A 78 -7.75 -5.64 -7.01
C ALA A 78 -6.75 -6.68 -6.48
N TYR A 79 -5.86 -6.29 -5.58
CA TYR A 79 -4.82 -7.17 -5.07
C TYR A 79 -5.36 -8.16 -4.02
N TRP A 80 -6.09 -7.66 -3.00
CA TRP A 80 -6.45 -8.47 -1.84
C TRP A 80 -7.74 -9.28 -1.98
N ARG A 81 -8.64 -8.88 -2.88
CA ARG A 81 -9.93 -9.59 -3.10
C ARG A 81 -10.00 -10.29 -4.45
N LYS A 82 -9.45 -9.67 -5.50
CA LYS A 82 -9.57 -10.16 -6.88
C LYS A 82 -8.33 -10.86 -7.42
N ALA A 83 -7.31 -11.08 -6.60
CA ALA A 83 -6.05 -11.75 -6.95
C ALA A 83 -5.35 -11.15 -8.19
N ARG A 84 -5.57 -9.87 -8.49
CA ARG A 84 -4.98 -9.24 -9.67
C ARG A 84 -3.50 -8.93 -9.44
N ASN A 85 -2.72 -9.05 -10.51
CA ASN A 85 -1.32 -8.64 -10.49
C ASN A 85 -1.21 -7.13 -10.71
N ILE A 86 -0.98 -6.35 -9.64
CA ILE A 86 -0.81 -4.90 -9.70
C ILE A 86 0.59 -4.43 -10.13
N GLU A 87 1.48 -5.34 -10.52
CA GLU A 87 2.68 -5.03 -11.29
C GLU A 87 2.36 -4.79 -12.76
N ASP A 88 1.29 -5.39 -13.26
CA ASP A 88 0.84 -5.26 -14.65
C ASP A 88 0.27 -3.86 -14.89
N ARG A 89 0.90 -3.13 -15.79
CA ARG A 89 0.51 -1.76 -16.14
C ARG A 89 -0.86 -1.68 -16.80
N GLY A 90 -1.27 -2.72 -17.53
CA GLY A 90 -2.62 -2.82 -18.10
C GLY A 90 -3.67 -2.90 -17.00
N VAL A 91 -3.40 -3.71 -15.95
CA VAL A 91 -4.25 -3.77 -14.75
C VAL A 91 -4.35 -2.40 -14.09
N LEU A 92 -3.22 -1.69 -13.93
CA LEU A 92 -3.21 -0.36 -13.32
C LEU A 92 -4.00 0.67 -14.14
N ALA A 93 -3.88 0.64 -15.48
CA ALA A 93 -4.64 1.52 -16.37
C ALA A 93 -6.14 1.24 -16.32
N GLU A 94 -6.56 -0.03 -16.26
CA GLU A 94 -7.96 -0.41 -16.05
C GLU A 94 -8.52 0.10 -14.72
N LEU A 95 -7.75 -0.01 -13.63
CA LEU A 95 -8.15 0.50 -12.32
C LEU A 95 -8.29 2.03 -12.35
N ALA A 96 -7.37 2.72 -13.01
CA ALA A 96 -7.40 4.17 -13.19
C ALA A 96 -8.65 4.61 -13.99
N ALA A 97 -8.94 3.93 -15.10
CA ALA A 97 -10.15 4.17 -15.88
C ALA A 97 -11.43 3.94 -15.05
N GLY A 98 -11.45 2.89 -14.23
CA GLY A 98 -12.59 2.55 -13.36
C GLY A 98 -12.95 3.62 -12.33
N ILE A 99 -12.02 4.51 -12.00
CA ILE A 99 -12.23 5.64 -11.07
C ILE A 99 -12.34 7.00 -11.79
N GLY A 100 -12.37 7.00 -13.13
CA GLY A 100 -12.57 8.21 -13.94
C GLY A 100 -11.30 8.92 -14.38
N LEU A 101 -10.11 8.34 -14.19
CA LEU A 101 -8.88 8.86 -14.79
C LEU A 101 -8.79 8.47 -16.26
N ASN A 102 -8.12 9.32 -17.06
CA ASN A 102 -7.82 8.98 -18.45
C ASN A 102 -6.75 7.87 -18.47
N PRO A 103 -7.03 6.68 -19.07
CA PRO A 103 -6.11 5.55 -19.03
C PRO A 103 -4.82 5.77 -19.81
N ASP A 104 -4.85 6.51 -20.93
CA ASP A 104 -3.67 6.80 -21.75
C ASP A 104 -2.74 7.78 -21.03
N GLU A 105 -3.31 8.82 -20.43
CA GLU A 105 -2.58 9.77 -19.60
C GLU A 105 -1.96 9.07 -18.38
N PHE A 106 -2.74 8.25 -17.70
CA PHE A 106 -2.27 7.44 -16.59
C PHE A 106 -1.12 6.51 -16.99
N ALA A 107 -1.25 5.78 -18.10
CA ALA A 107 -0.21 4.88 -18.59
C ALA A 107 1.10 5.61 -18.91
N ALA A 108 1.03 6.82 -19.46
CA ALA A 108 2.19 7.65 -19.74
C ALA A 108 2.90 8.09 -18.44
N THR A 109 2.13 8.41 -17.38
CA THR A 109 2.68 8.87 -16.09
C THR A 109 3.44 7.81 -15.32
N LEU A 110 3.23 6.52 -15.61
CA LEU A 110 3.99 5.42 -14.98
C LEU A 110 5.50 5.46 -15.29
N PHE A 111 5.92 6.32 -16.20
CA PHE A 111 7.31 6.57 -16.56
C PHE A 111 7.78 7.99 -16.20
N ASP A 112 6.94 8.78 -15.50
CA ASP A 112 7.27 10.14 -15.14
C ASP A 112 8.33 10.17 -14.02
N PRO A 113 9.53 10.75 -14.29
CA PRO A 113 10.59 10.80 -13.31
C PRO A 113 10.26 11.69 -12.10
N ALA A 114 9.37 12.67 -12.23
CA ALA A 114 8.97 13.53 -11.12
C ALA A 114 8.07 12.76 -10.14
N LEU A 115 7.14 11.94 -10.65
CA LEU A 115 6.31 11.08 -9.81
C LEU A 115 7.13 9.95 -9.16
N ASP A 116 8.10 9.39 -9.89
CA ASP A 116 9.04 8.41 -9.33
C ASP A 116 9.89 9.03 -8.20
N ALA A 117 10.36 10.26 -8.37
CA ALA A 117 11.07 10.98 -7.32
C ALA A 117 10.17 11.26 -6.10
N ALA A 118 8.87 11.57 -6.28
CA ALA A 118 7.93 11.73 -5.19
C ALA A 118 7.73 10.45 -4.38
N VAL A 119 7.65 9.29 -5.04
CA VAL A 119 7.65 7.98 -4.36
C VAL A 119 8.93 7.78 -3.57
N SER A 120 10.10 8.11 -4.16
CA SER A 120 11.40 7.99 -3.49
C SER A 120 11.50 8.89 -2.25
N GLN A 121 10.91 10.09 -2.28
CA GLN A 121 10.86 10.99 -1.13
C GLN A 121 10.03 10.39 0.03
N ASP A 122 8.88 9.79 -0.26
CA ASP A 122 8.07 9.11 0.76
C ASP A 122 8.86 7.97 1.42
N ILE A 123 9.57 7.17 0.61
CA ILE A 123 10.39 6.06 1.10
C ILE A 123 11.54 6.57 1.97
N ALA A 124 12.21 7.64 1.55
CA ALA A 124 13.28 8.27 2.33
C ALA A 124 12.74 8.81 3.67
N GLN A 125 11.55 9.40 3.69
CA GLN A 125 10.91 9.85 4.92
C GLN A 125 10.57 8.67 5.85
N ALA A 126 10.04 7.58 5.31
CA ALA A 126 9.77 6.36 6.08
C ALA A 126 11.05 5.80 6.73
N GLN A 127 12.16 5.78 5.98
CA GLN A 127 13.47 5.38 6.50
C GLN A 127 13.97 6.32 7.60
N ALA A 128 13.79 7.63 7.45
CA ALA A 128 14.15 8.62 8.47
C ALA A 128 13.35 8.44 9.77
N TYR A 129 12.11 7.92 9.68
CA TYR A 129 11.30 7.52 10.84
C TYR A 129 11.69 6.13 11.40
N GLY A 130 12.65 5.43 10.81
CA GLY A 130 13.04 4.08 11.21
C GLY A 130 12.00 3.01 10.89
N LEU A 131 11.11 3.25 9.91
CA LEU A 131 10.09 2.29 9.51
C LEU A 131 10.72 1.12 8.75
N THR A 132 10.43 -0.09 9.19
CA THR A 132 10.91 -1.34 8.56
C THR A 132 9.77 -2.15 7.94
N GLY A 133 8.53 -1.67 8.01
CA GLY A 133 7.36 -2.39 7.51
C GLY A 133 6.08 -1.58 7.60
N VAL A 134 5.02 -2.17 7.06
CA VAL A 134 3.67 -1.60 7.01
C VAL A 134 2.65 -2.60 7.60
N PRO A 135 1.51 -2.11 8.11
CA PRO A 135 1.11 -0.73 8.20
C PRO A 135 1.88 0.03 9.29
N ALA A 136 2.03 1.34 9.11
CA ALA A 136 2.56 2.25 10.11
C ALA A 136 1.78 3.56 10.05
N LEU A 137 1.42 4.09 11.21
CA LEU A 137 0.70 5.35 11.34
C LEU A 137 1.62 6.38 12.01
N VAL A 138 1.79 7.54 11.38
CA VAL A 138 2.56 8.66 11.94
C VAL A 138 1.60 9.82 12.17
N PHE A 139 1.51 10.29 13.41
CA PHE A 139 0.68 11.43 13.80
C PHE A 139 1.55 12.64 14.07
N ASN A 140 1.17 13.79 13.48
CA ASN A 140 1.83 15.10 13.67
C ASN A 140 3.35 15.04 13.42
N ASN A 141 3.82 14.17 12.53
CA ASN A 141 5.24 13.91 12.24
C ASN A 141 6.08 13.55 13.49
N LYS A 142 5.45 13.09 14.57
CA LYS A 142 6.09 12.88 15.87
C LYS A 142 5.78 11.51 16.49
N TYR A 143 4.55 11.05 16.41
CA TYR A 143 4.12 9.83 17.10
C TYR A 143 3.96 8.69 16.09
N LEU A 144 4.69 7.62 16.28
CA LEU A 144 4.65 6.42 15.44
C LEU A 144 3.87 5.30 16.13
N ILE A 145 2.90 4.74 15.43
CA ILE A 145 2.20 3.51 15.81
C ILE A 145 2.50 2.46 14.74
N PRO A 146 3.39 1.48 15.00
CA PRO A 146 3.73 0.45 14.05
C PRO A 146 2.75 -0.72 14.08
N GLY A 147 2.57 -1.37 12.94
CA GLY A 147 1.78 -2.59 12.78
C GLY A 147 0.26 -2.38 12.82
N ALA A 148 -0.45 -3.45 12.49
CA ALA A 148 -1.91 -3.49 12.58
C ALA A 148 -2.32 -3.63 14.05
N GLN A 149 -2.87 -2.56 14.62
CA GLN A 149 -3.33 -2.50 16.01
C GLN A 149 -4.85 -2.67 16.10
N PRO A 150 -5.38 -3.25 17.19
CA PRO A 150 -6.81 -3.27 17.44
C PRO A 150 -7.39 -1.85 17.48
N TYR A 151 -8.63 -1.68 16.99
CA TYR A 151 -9.30 -0.37 16.94
C TYR A 151 -9.27 0.38 18.28
N ALA A 152 -9.55 -0.33 19.39
CA ALA A 152 -9.54 0.27 20.73
C ALA A 152 -8.15 0.82 21.13
N ALA A 153 -7.06 0.20 20.65
CA ALA A 153 -5.71 0.71 20.90
C ALA A 153 -5.44 1.98 20.07
N LEU A 154 -5.87 1.99 18.79
CA LEU A 154 -5.74 3.16 17.93
C LEU A 154 -6.57 4.34 18.46
N ALA A 155 -7.81 4.10 18.89
CA ALA A 155 -8.68 5.13 19.44
C ALA A 155 -8.04 5.80 20.66
N ARG A 156 -7.55 5.00 21.62
CA ARG A 156 -6.84 5.52 22.82
C ARG A 156 -5.60 6.33 22.45
N ALA A 157 -4.81 5.85 21.50
CA ALA A 157 -3.61 6.57 21.06
C ALA A 157 -3.95 7.92 20.44
N VAL A 158 -5.00 8.00 19.62
CA VAL A 158 -5.48 9.25 19.02
C VAL A 158 -5.96 10.23 20.11
N GLU A 159 -6.70 9.77 21.10
CA GLU A 159 -7.14 10.60 22.25
C GLU A 159 -5.93 11.18 22.99
N GLN A 160 -4.97 10.33 23.37
CA GLN A 160 -3.75 10.76 24.05
C GLN A 160 -2.92 11.78 23.25
N ILE A 161 -2.81 11.59 21.92
CA ILE A 161 -2.09 12.53 21.07
C ILE A 161 -2.83 13.87 20.97
N ARG A 162 -4.16 13.83 20.88
CA ARG A 162 -5.00 15.04 20.80
C ARG A 162 -4.86 15.89 22.09
N ASP A 163 -4.79 15.24 23.24
CA ASP A 163 -4.67 15.93 24.53
C ASP A 163 -3.28 16.53 24.78
N GLN A 164 -2.28 16.24 23.91
CA GLN A 164 -0.91 16.76 23.99
C GLN A 164 -0.62 17.87 22.97
N VAL A 165 -1.60 18.27 22.16
CA VAL A 165 -1.53 19.32 21.14
C VAL A 165 -2.35 20.52 21.58
#